data_08bf1767227478e0c24f9abe56a8e89c
#
_entry.id   08bf1767227478e0c24f9abe56a8e89c
#
_cell.length_a   1.000
_cell.length_b   1.000
_cell.length_c   1.000
_cell.angle_alpha   90.00
_cell.angle_beta   90.00
_cell.angle_gamma   90.00
#
_symmetry.space_group_name_H-M   'P 1'
#
loop_
_entity.id
_entity.type
_entity.pdbx_description
1 polymer ?
#
loop_
_entity_poly.entity_id
_entity_poly.type
_entity_poly.pdbx_seq_one_letter_code
_entity_poly.pdbx_strand_id
1 'polypeptide(L)'
;VSGTNYTFDPSTIKVKKGDKVKITFKNTQGFHDWVIDEYGVATKQTNAPTTEVLEFTADKVGSFEYYCSVGSHRAMGMKGTLVVE
;
A
#
# COMPACT_ATOMS: atom_id res chain seq x y z
N VAL A 1 5.94 1.23 4.89
CA VAL A 1 4.89 2.21 4.56
C VAL A 1 4.12 2.57 5.82
N SER A 2 3.99 3.83 6.07
CA SER A 2 3.19 4.33 7.19
C SER A 2 1.88 4.93 6.66
N GLY A 3 0.79 4.71 7.37
CA GLY A 3 -0.52 5.29 7.05
C GLY A 3 -1.01 6.20 8.17
N THR A 4 -1.44 7.39 7.79
CA THR A 4 -2.10 8.36 8.66
C THR A 4 -3.42 8.77 8.03
N ASN A 5 -4.17 9.67 8.62
CA ASN A 5 -5.34 10.28 7.98
C ASN A 5 -4.86 11.43 7.09
N TYR A 6 -4.90 11.37 5.82
CA TYR A 6 -5.33 10.37 4.85
C TYR A 6 -4.22 10.26 3.82
N THR A 7 -3.08 9.74 4.21
CA THR A 7 -1.88 9.64 3.37
C THR A 7 -1.09 8.37 3.66
N PHE A 8 -0.33 7.93 2.66
CA PHE A 8 0.74 6.96 2.84
C PHE A 8 2.10 7.65 2.74
N ASP A 9 3.06 7.19 3.52
CA ASP A 9 4.45 7.60 3.44
C ASP A 9 5.36 6.35 3.39
N PRO A 10 6.15 6.15 2.35
CA PRO A 10 6.27 6.94 1.12
C PRO A 10 5.03 6.86 0.21
N SER A 11 4.87 7.82 -0.67
CA SER A 11 3.81 7.83 -1.69
C SER A 11 4.25 7.24 -3.03
N THR A 12 5.52 6.90 -3.16
CA THR A 12 6.09 6.22 -4.33
C THR A 12 7.09 5.16 -3.86
N ILE A 13 6.93 3.95 -4.38
CA ILE A 13 7.82 2.82 -4.11
C ILE A 13 8.37 2.34 -5.45
N LYS A 14 9.69 2.18 -5.54
CA LYS A 14 10.35 1.65 -6.74
C LYS A 14 10.98 0.30 -6.45
N VAL A 15 10.71 -0.66 -7.31
CA VAL A 15 11.30 -2.00 -7.25
C VAL A 15 11.68 -2.46 -8.65
N LYS A 16 12.43 -3.55 -8.75
CA LYS A 16 12.80 -4.16 -10.03
C LYS A 16 11.91 -5.35 -10.33
N LYS A 17 11.65 -5.59 -11.62
CA LYS A 17 10.93 -6.78 -12.06
C LYS A 17 11.61 -8.04 -11.53
N GLY A 18 10.80 -8.92 -10.95
CA GLY A 18 11.26 -10.17 -10.36
C GLY A 18 11.56 -10.09 -8.87
N ASP A 19 11.58 -8.89 -8.29
CA ASP A 19 11.80 -8.74 -6.85
C ASP A 19 10.66 -9.36 -6.05
N LYS A 20 11.02 -10.00 -4.95
CA LYS A 20 10.06 -10.34 -3.89
C LYS A 20 9.91 -9.13 -3.00
N VAL A 21 8.72 -8.56 -3.00
CA VAL A 21 8.42 -7.32 -2.28
C VAL A 21 7.70 -7.66 -0.98
N LYS A 22 8.28 -7.22 0.13
CA LYS A 22 7.65 -7.30 1.45
C LYS A 22 7.21 -5.90 1.85
N ILE A 23 5.91 -5.74 2.03
CA ILE A 23 5.34 -4.48 2.51
C ILE A 23 5.01 -4.62 3.99
N THR A 24 5.63 -3.78 4.79
CA THR A 24 5.29 -3.60 6.20
C THR A 24 4.47 -2.33 6.30
N PHE A 25 3.17 -2.47 6.51
CA PHE A 25 2.26 -1.35 6.63
C PHE A 25 2.04 -1.01 8.10
N LYS A 26 2.48 0.16 8.51
CA LYS A 26 2.30 0.68 9.86
C LYS A 26 1.14 1.68 9.85
N ASN A 27 0.02 1.30 10.42
CA ASN A 27 -1.10 2.21 10.64
C ASN A 27 -0.87 2.98 11.93
N THR A 28 -0.61 4.28 11.82
CA THR A 28 -0.26 5.14 12.95
C THR A 28 -1.41 6.05 13.38
N GLN A 29 -2.45 6.18 12.56
CA GLN A 29 -3.60 7.02 12.86
C GLN A 29 -4.81 6.59 12.02
N GLY A 30 -5.91 6.28 12.69
CA GLY A 30 -7.17 6.00 12.05
C GLY A 30 -7.39 4.52 11.68
N PHE A 31 -8.37 4.27 10.81
CA PHE A 31 -8.76 2.94 10.35
C PHE A 31 -8.42 2.81 8.87
N HIS A 32 -7.47 1.96 8.53
CA HIS A 32 -6.89 1.90 7.18
C HIS A 32 -6.48 0.48 6.79
N ASP A 33 -6.27 0.30 5.48
CA ASP A 33 -5.60 -0.85 4.89
C ASP A 33 -4.61 -0.38 3.79
N TRP A 34 -3.89 -1.33 3.21
CA TRP A 34 -3.00 -1.11 2.07
C TRP A 34 -3.33 -2.15 1.01
N VAL A 35 -3.77 -1.70 -0.15
CA VAL A 35 -4.29 -2.56 -1.23
C VAL A 35 -3.59 -2.24 -2.53
N ILE A 36 -3.16 -3.27 -3.25
CA ILE A 36 -2.70 -3.12 -4.63
C ILE A 36 -3.42 -4.15 -5.50
N ASP A 37 -4.33 -3.66 -6.34
CA ASP A 37 -5.22 -4.50 -7.15
C ASP A 37 -4.46 -5.29 -8.20
N GLU A 38 -3.43 -4.71 -8.81
CA GLU A 38 -2.67 -5.33 -9.89
C GLU A 38 -2.05 -6.67 -9.47
N TYR A 39 -1.66 -6.79 -8.20
CA TYR A 39 -1.08 -8.02 -7.64
C TYR A 39 -2.08 -8.81 -6.80
N GLY A 40 -3.30 -8.33 -6.66
CA GLY A 40 -4.36 -9.03 -5.94
C GLY A 40 -4.07 -9.21 -4.45
N VAL A 41 -3.34 -8.28 -3.82
CA VAL A 41 -2.98 -8.38 -2.40
C VAL A 41 -3.47 -7.18 -1.61
N ALA A 42 -3.79 -7.43 -0.34
CA ALA A 42 -4.27 -6.42 0.57
C ALA A 42 -3.94 -6.79 2.02
N THR A 43 -3.66 -5.79 2.84
CA THR A 43 -3.65 -5.98 4.29
C THR A 43 -5.08 -6.05 4.81
N LYS A 44 -5.24 -6.41 6.09
CA LYS A 44 -6.53 -6.27 6.77
C LYS A 44 -6.82 -4.78 7.02
N GLN A 45 -8.08 -4.42 7.12
CA GLN A 45 -8.50 -3.13 7.64
C GLN A 45 -8.35 -3.14 9.16
N THR A 46 -7.55 -2.24 9.70
CA THR A 46 -7.22 -2.22 11.12
C THR A 46 -7.24 -0.81 11.70
N ASN A 47 -7.52 -0.72 12.99
CA ASN A 47 -7.39 0.52 13.74
C ASN A 47 -5.93 0.74 14.19
N ALA A 48 -5.49 1.99 14.16
CA ALA A 48 -4.19 2.37 14.71
C ALA A 48 -4.15 2.19 16.24
N PRO A 49 -3.00 1.85 16.84
CA PRO A 49 -1.75 1.49 16.15
C PRO A 49 -1.74 0.01 15.74
N THR A 50 -1.36 -0.28 14.51
CA THR A 50 -1.30 -1.65 14.00
C THR A 50 -0.21 -1.78 12.95
N THR A 51 0.40 -2.96 12.86
CA THR A 51 1.35 -3.29 11.80
C THR A 51 0.88 -4.55 11.10
N GLU A 52 0.77 -4.48 9.78
CA GLU A 52 0.43 -5.60 8.92
C GLU A 52 1.55 -5.82 7.90
N VAL A 53 1.78 -7.07 7.53
CA VAL A 53 2.82 -7.43 6.56
C VAL A 53 2.19 -8.24 5.44
N LEU A 54 2.55 -7.92 4.21
CA LEU A 54 2.21 -8.73 3.05
C LEU A 54 3.41 -8.87 2.11
N GLU A 55 3.36 -9.88 1.26
CA GLU A 55 4.42 -10.15 0.28
C GLU A 55 3.80 -10.44 -1.08
N PHE A 56 4.51 -10.03 -2.13
CA PHE A 56 4.18 -10.38 -3.51
C PHE A 56 5.44 -10.32 -4.37
N THR A 57 5.34 -10.90 -5.56
CA THR A 57 6.43 -10.81 -6.55
C THR A 57 6.08 -9.75 -7.59
N ALA A 58 6.99 -8.80 -7.79
CA ALA A 58 6.83 -7.72 -8.78
C ALA A 58 7.16 -8.25 -10.19
N ASP A 59 6.24 -9.00 -10.78
CA ASP A 59 6.46 -9.70 -12.04
C ASP A 59 5.99 -8.95 -13.29
N LYS A 60 5.46 -7.74 -13.11
CA LYS A 60 4.98 -6.89 -14.21
C LYS A 60 5.65 -5.52 -14.15
N VAL A 61 6.26 -5.10 -15.26
CA VAL A 61 6.82 -3.75 -15.42
C VAL A 61 5.69 -2.74 -15.59
N GLY A 62 5.79 -1.60 -14.92
CA GLY A 62 4.82 -0.51 -15.03
C GLY A 62 4.65 0.27 -13.74
N SER A 63 3.69 1.17 -13.74
CA SER A 63 3.30 1.95 -12.58
C SER A 63 1.91 1.52 -12.16
N PHE A 64 1.76 1.15 -10.89
CA PHE A 64 0.51 0.62 -10.34
C PHE A 64 0.13 1.37 -9.08
N GLU A 65 -1.15 1.69 -8.93
CA GLU A 65 -1.64 2.38 -7.74
C GLU A 65 -1.82 1.41 -6.57
N TYR A 66 -1.36 1.80 -5.38
CA TYR A 66 -1.82 1.22 -4.12
C TYR A 66 -2.67 2.25 -3.38
N TYR A 67 -3.61 1.79 -2.56
CA TYR A 67 -4.57 2.69 -1.94
C TYR A 67 -5.16 2.10 -0.65
N CYS A 68 -5.85 2.94 0.11
CA CYS A 68 -6.69 2.53 1.23
C CYS A 68 -8.12 2.32 0.72
N SER A 69 -8.70 1.16 0.98
CA SER A 69 -10.04 0.82 0.51
C SER A 69 -11.16 1.26 1.47
N VAL A 70 -10.81 1.84 2.61
CA VAL A 70 -11.77 2.24 3.64
C VAL A 70 -12.53 3.50 3.20
N GLY A 71 -13.87 3.38 3.09
CA GLY A 71 -14.74 4.51 2.79
C GLY A 71 -14.27 5.33 1.59
N SER A 72 -14.13 6.64 1.76
CA SER A 72 -13.67 7.58 0.74
C SER A 72 -12.19 7.97 0.88
N HIS A 73 -11.41 7.25 1.66
CA HIS A 73 -10.00 7.59 1.95
C HIS A 73 -9.16 7.72 0.67
N ARG A 74 -9.36 6.82 -0.30
CA ARG A 74 -8.67 6.89 -1.60
C ARG A 74 -8.95 8.21 -2.32
N ALA A 75 -10.21 8.65 -2.36
CA ALA A 75 -10.60 9.92 -2.95
C ALA A 75 -10.05 11.12 -2.18
N MET A 76 -9.77 10.95 -0.90
CA MET A 76 -9.18 11.99 -0.04
C MET A 76 -7.65 12.09 -0.19
N GLY A 77 -7.05 11.25 -1.02
CA GLY A 77 -5.62 11.27 -1.28
C GLY A 77 -4.82 10.11 -0.69
N MET A 78 -5.45 9.15 -0.04
CA MET A 78 -4.77 8.01 0.56
C MET A 78 -4.45 6.94 -0.48
N LYS A 79 -3.46 7.23 -1.30
CA LYS A 79 -3.00 6.42 -2.42
C LYS A 79 -1.53 6.72 -2.72
N GLY A 80 -0.90 5.83 -3.44
CA GLY A 80 0.48 5.99 -3.90
C GLY A 80 0.75 5.16 -5.14
N THR A 81 1.99 5.16 -5.59
CA THR A 81 2.39 4.48 -6.82
C THR A 81 3.52 3.49 -6.55
N LEU A 82 3.36 2.26 -7.00
CA LEU A 82 4.42 1.28 -7.12
C LEU A 82 4.96 1.30 -8.55
N VAL A 83 6.24 1.62 -8.70
CA VAL A 83 6.93 1.59 -9.99
C VAL A 83 7.79 0.34 -10.05
N VAL A 84 7.52 -0.52 -11.03
CA VAL A 84 8.31 -1.74 -11.31
C VAL A 84 9.12 -1.50 -12.58
N GLU A 85 10.41 -1.54 -12.46
CA GLU A 85 11.35 -1.24 -13.54
C GLU A 85 12.00 -2.48 -14.16
#